data_9740225309c1cb754e7712ee5ece688e
#
_entry.id   9740225309c1cb754e7712ee5ece688e
#
_cell.length_a   1.000
_cell.length_b   1.000
_cell.length_c   1.000
_cell.angle_alpha   90.00
_cell.angle_beta   90.00
_cell.angle_gamma   90.00
#
_symmetry.space_group_name_H-M   'P 1'
#
loop_
_entity.id
_entity.type
_entity.pdbx_description
1 polymer ?
#
loop_
_entity_poly.entity_id
_entity_poly.type
_entity_poly.pdbx_seq_one_letter_code
_entity_poly.pdbx_strand_id
1 'polypeptide(L)'
;MAAASKLALFICTGNICRSPMAEGLMRKMLHGRGDIQVVSAGVSASRGQPASMHTVEVLKRLGIDLSGFRSQPLTDDLVERATWIFAMTRSHLDTIHLLFPEAVEKAFLVCEFDPALHSCLDIPDPIGLGLDAYERTRDILTRALPSVLQFITQPHPMTTSTPTSRPPAANPSLAEVDPQIAEAIQGEARRQFENIELIASENFTSRAVMEAQGSCLTNKYSEGYPGRRWYGGCEYMDVIEQLAIDRAKQLFGADHVNVQAHSGSQANMAVYFSVLQPGDRILTMDLSHGGHLTHGNKANFSGRFFDVQHYGVRHDNETIDYDHLEKQAVEFRPKMITAGASAYPRIIDFARLRKIADASGALLFIDMAHIAGLVAGGVHPSPVPYADFVTTTTHKSLRGPRGGITMCREQYAKAIDAQIFPGIQGGPLMHVIAAKAVCFLEALQPGFRDYQRQVVINARALAAQLVHHGYRLVSGGTDNHLMLVDLRPRNITGKEASDILDHAGITVNKNSIPFDTVSVFKGGGIRIGTPAVTTRGMLEEEMMDIADLIHDALTHAANSSKIAAIREQVRAFTKRFPLPG
;
A
#
# COMPACT_ATOMS: atom_id res chain seq x y z
N MET A 1 -10.01 -51.93 -25.98
CA MET A 1 -9.53 -51.31 -24.73
C MET A 1 -10.66 -50.41 -24.24
N ALA A 2 -11.21 -50.65 -23.04
CA ALA A 2 -12.20 -49.75 -22.46
C ALA A 2 -11.56 -48.37 -22.27
N ALA A 3 -12.20 -47.32 -22.78
CA ALA A 3 -11.70 -45.94 -22.57
C ALA A 3 -11.59 -45.69 -21.06
N ALA A 4 -10.48 -45.15 -20.62
CA ALA A 4 -10.27 -44.77 -19.21
C ALA A 4 -11.42 -43.83 -18.81
N SER A 5 -12.16 -44.21 -17.75
CA SER A 5 -13.29 -43.42 -17.25
C SER A 5 -12.76 -42.09 -16.67
N LYS A 6 -13.27 -40.96 -17.16
CA LYS A 6 -12.93 -39.59 -16.66
C LYS A 6 -13.49 -39.42 -15.25
N LEU A 7 -12.78 -38.69 -14.38
CA LEU A 7 -13.17 -38.43 -12.98
C LEU A 7 -13.41 -36.93 -12.71
N ALA A 8 -14.65 -36.59 -12.33
CA ALA A 8 -14.99 -35.26 -11.80
C ALA A 8 -15.01 -35.31 -10.25
N LEU A 9 -14.15 -34.52 -9.60
CA LEU A 9 -13.93 -34.52 -8.15
C LEU A 9 -14.43 -33.20 -7.54
N PHE A 10 -15.40 -33.27 -6.62
CA PHE A 10 -15.96 -32.11 -5.93
C PHE A 10 -15.36 -31.94 -4.53
N ILE A 11 -14.91 -30.72 -4.18
CA ILE A 11 -14.15 -30.47 -2.94
C ILE A 11 -14.81 -29.40 -2.08
N CYS A 12 -14.99 -29.73 -0.78
CA CYS A 12 -15.29 -28.76 0.29
C CYS A 12 -14.40 -29.03 1.51
N THR A 13 -14.67 -28.42 2.67
CA THR A 13 -13.86 -28.60 3.90
C THR A 13 -14.00 -30.04 4.44
N GLY A 14 -15.17 -30.41 4.94
CA GLY A 14 -15.41 -31.64 5.72
C GLY A 14 -15.98 -32.81 4.94
N ASN A 15 -16.32 -32.65 3.65
CA ASN A 15 -16.95 -33.66 2.81
C ASN A 15 -18.25 -34.25 3.41
N ILE A 16 -19.06 -33.43 4.08
CA ILE A 16 -20.34 -33.87 4.69
C ILE A 16 -21.55 -33.02 4.26
N CYS A 17 -21.35 -31.83 3.68
CA CYS A 17 -22.43 -30.92 3.28
C CYS A 17 -22.38 -30.62 1.76
N ARG A 18 -21.58 -29.64 1.34
CA ARG A 18 -21.55 -29.06 -0.01
C ARG A 18 -21.08 -30.04 -1.09
N SER A 19 -19.93 -30.66 -0.93
CA SER A 19 -19.36 -31.54 -1.96
C SER A 19 -20.16 -32.84 -2.13
N PRO A 20 -20.71 -33.51 -1.07
CA PRO A 20 -21.64 -34.65 -1.28
C PRO A 20 -22.93 -34.23 -1.99
N MET A 21 -23.41 -33.02 -1.74
CA MET A 21 -24.59 -32.46 -2.40
C MET A 21 -24.34 -32.29 -3.91
N ALA A 22 -23.19 -31.71 -4.27
CA ALA A 22 -22.78 -31.57 -5.67
C ALA A 22 -22.56 -32.93 -6.36
N GLU A 23 -21.93 -33.89 -5.67
CA GLU A 23 -21.75 -35.26 -6.17
C GLU A 23 -23.09 -35.94 -6.48
N GLY A 24 -24.05 -35.87 -5.54
CA GLY A 24 -25.38 -36.47 -5.72
C GLY A 24 -26.14 -35.82 -6.86
N LEU A 25 -26.14 -34.50 -6.98
CA LEU A 25 -26.79 -33.76 -8.06
C LEU A 25 -26.15 -34.09 -9.42
N MET A 26 -24.81 -34.05 -9.51
CA MET A 26 -24.10 -34.32 -10.76
C MET A 26 -24.28 -35.77 -11.21
N ARG A 27 -24.24 -36.75 -10.30
CA ARG A 27 -24.55 -38.16 -10.63
C ARG A 27 -25.96 -38.32 -11.21
N LYS A 28 -26.95 -37.62 -10.65
CA LYS A 28 -28.31 -37.63 -11.19
C LYS A 28 -28.36 -37.04 -12.61
N MET A 29 -27.64 -35.97 -12.88
CA MET A 29 -27.58 -35.31 -14.19
C MET A 29 -26.87 -36.18 -15.25
N LEU A 30 -25.88 -36.98 -14.83
CA LEU A 30 -25.12 -37.91 -15.68
C LEU A 30 -25.81 -39.28 -15.84
N HIS A 31 -27.06 -39.45 -15.39
CA HIS A 31 -27.77 -40.74 -15.45
C HIS A 31 -27.75 -41.32 -16.88
N GLY A 32 -27.28 -42.60 -17.00
CA GLY A 32 -27.11 -43.27 -18.30
C GLY A 32 -25.74 -43.06 -18.98
N ARG A 33 -24.83 -42.26 -18.41
CA ARG A 33 -23.45 -42.10 -18.90
C ARG A 33 -22.47 -42.85 -18.00
N GLY A 34 -21.74 -43.81 -18.56
CA GLY A 34 -20.72 -44.59 -17.85
C GLY A 34 -19.28 -44.10 -18.07
N ASP A 35 -19.09 -43.08 -18.89
CA ASP A 35 -17.78 -42.55 -19.27
C ASP A 35 -17.20 -41.53 -18.28
N ILE A 36 -18.03 -41.00 -17.36
CA ILE A 36 -17.61 -40.04 -16.32
C ILE A 36 -17.99 -40.55 -14.94
N GLN A 37 -17.01 -40.69 -14.06
CA GLN A 37 -17.21 -40.96 -12.64
C GLN A 37 -17.29 -39.64 -11.87
N VAL A 38 -18.11 -39.59 -10.81
CA VAL A 38 -18.24 -38.43 -9.93
C VAL A 38 -17.94 -38.87 -8.50
N VAL A 39 -17.04 -38.15 -7.85
CA VAL A 39 -16.60 -38.43 -6.49
C VAL A 39 -16.48 -37.07 -5.75
N SER A 40 -16.60 -37.09 -4.43
CA SER A 40 -16.31 -35.93 -3.62
C SER A 40 -15.32 -36.25 -2.50
N ALA A 41 -14.56 -35.24 -2.07
CA ALA A 41 -13.62 -35.29 -0.94
C ALA A 41 -13.57 -33.95 -0.18
N GLY A 42 -12.83 -33.93 0.92
CA GLY A 42 -12.67 -32.68 1.69
C GLY A 42 -11.21 -32.43 2.07
N VAL A 43 -10.83 -31.15 2.02
CA VAL A 43 -9.44 -30.72 2.36
C VAL A 43 -9.09 -30.99 3.83
N SER A 44 -10.11 -31.09 4.71
CA SER A 44 -9.95 -31.40 6.14
C SER A 44 -10.99 -32.43 6.61
N ALA A 45 -11.36 -33.37 5.75
CA ALA A 45 -12.37 -34.37 6.06
C ALA A 45 -11.83 -35.52 6.91
N SER A 46 -12.59 -35.94 7.92
CA SER A 46 -12.41 -37.21 8.59
C SER A 46 -13.02 -38.34 7.73
N ARG A 47 -12.35 -39.47 7.63
CA ARG A 47 -12.83 -40.59 6.83
C ARG A 47 -14.05 -41.29 7.47
N GLY A 48 -15.04 -41.63 6.67
CA GLY A 48 -16.14 -42.50 7.08
C GLY A 48 -17.34 -41.82 7.74
N GLN A 49 -17.36 -40.50 7.83
CA GLN A 49 -18.51 -39.76 8.35
C GLN A 49 -19.70 -39.81 7.36
N PRO A 50 -20.95 -39.94 7.82
CA PRO A 50 -22.11 -39.79 6.97
C PRO A 50 -22.25 -38.37 6.46
N ALA A 51 -23.00 -38.17 5.37
CA ALA A 51 -23.45 -36.84 4.98
C ALA A 51 -24.32 -36.22 6.11
N SER A 52 -24.29 -34.91 6.27
CA SER A 52 -25.09 -34.23 7.28
C SER A 52 -26.57 -34.52 7.07
N MET A 53 -27.34 -34.60 8.16
CA MET A 53 -28.77 -34.96 8.14
C MET A 53 -29.56 -34.06 7.16
N HIS A 54 -29.31 -32.77 7.17
CA HIS A 54 -29.96 -31.84 6.26
C HIS A 54 -29.52 -31.99 4.81
N THR A 55 -28.25 -32.37 4.53
CA THR A 55 -27.81 -32.71 3.16
C THR A 55 -28.60 -33.89 2.64
N VAL A 56 -28.74 -34.95 3.42
CA VAL A 56 -29.55 -36.13 3.06
C VAL A 56 -31.01 -35.75 2.82
N GLU A 57 -31.59 -34.94 3.71
CA GLU A 57 -32.99 -34.52 3.63
C GLU A 57 -33.28 -33.69 2.38
N VAL A 58 -32.49 -32.67 2.06
CA VAL A 58 -32.76 -31.80 0.90
C VAL A 58 -32.57 -32.55 -0.43
N LEU A 59 -31.66 -33.53 -0.49
CA LEU A 59 -31.44 -34.31 -1.69
C LEU A 59 -32.49 -35.45 -1.85
N LYS A 60 -32.98 -36.00 -0.72
CA LYS A 60 -34.05 -36.98 -0.74
C LYS A 60 -35.33 -36.42 -1.39
N ARG A 61 -35.64 -35.14 -1.15
CA ARG A 61 -36.76 -34.42 -1.80
C ARG A 61 -36.61 -34.33 -3.33
N LEU A 62 -35.39 -34.47 -3.85
CA LEU A 62 -35.08 -34.54 -5.27
C LEU A 62 -34.92 -35.97 -5.78
N GLY A 63 -35.23 -36.99 -4.97
CA GLY A 63 -35.09 -38.40 -5.31
C GLY A 63 -33.65 -38.89 -5.36
N ILE A 64 -32.74 -38.25 -4.65
CA ILE A 64 -31.32 -38.63 -4.54
C ILE A 64 -31.08 -39.21 -3.15
N ASP A 65 -30.63 -40.46 -3.10
CA ASP A 65 -30.29 -41.14 -1.84
C ASP A 65 -28.80 -41.02 -1.52
N LEU A 66 -28.47 -40.43 -0.40
CA LEU A 66 -27.11 -40.35 0.17
C LEU A 66 -26.95 -41.15 1.47
N SER A 67 -27.86 -42.06 1.81
CA SER A 67 -27.80 -42.86 3.06
C SER A 67 -26.51 -43.68 3.17
N GLY A 68 -26.01 -44.18 2.04
CA GLY A 68 -24.74 -44.91 1.94
C GLY A 68 -23.49 -44.09 1.79
N PHE A 69 -23.60 -42.75 1.75
CA PHE A 69 -22.43 -41.86 1.60
C PHE A 69 -21.49 -41.93 2.79
N ARG A 70 -20.18 -41.90 2.53
CA ARG A 70 -19.12 -41.79 3.53
C ARG A 70 -18.06 -40.79 3.08
N SER A 71 -17.76 -39.87 3.96
CA SER A 71 -16.74 -38.82 3.74
C SER A 71 -15.34 -39.41 3.56
N GLN A 72 -14.53 -38.73 2.78
CA GLN A 72 -13.12 -39.08 2.58
C GLN A 72 -12.25 -37.81 2.48
N PRO A 73 -10.98 -37.85 2.99
CA PRO A 73 -10.04 -36.78 2.79
C PRO A 73 -9.60 -36.69 1.33
N LEU A 74 -9.20 -35.51 0.91
CA LEU A 74 -8.48 -35.29 -0.35
C LEU A 74 -7.10 -35.93 -0.24
N THR A 75 -6.70 -36.76 -1.22
CA THR A 75 -5.42 -37.49 -1.26
C THR A 75 -4.76 -37.32 -2.62
N ASP A 76 -3.43 -37.53 -2.68
CA ASP A 76 -2.65 -37.52 -3.93
C ASP A 76 -3.26 -38.42 -4.99
N ASP A 77 -3.65 -39.66 -4.63
CA ASP A 77 -4.31 -40.61 -5.55
C ASP A 77 -5.60 -40.04 -6.17
N LEU A 78 -6.45 -39.39 -5.37
CA LEU A 78 -7.68 -38.78 -5.88
C LEU A 78 -7.38 -37.60 -6.80
N VAL A 79 -6.40 -36.79 -6.43
CA VAL A 79 -5.98 -35.63 -7.25
C VAL A 79 -5.36 -36.10 -8.55
N GLU A 80 -4.47 -37.09 -8.54
CA GLU A 80 -3.82 -37.63 -9.72
C GLU A 80 -4.85 -38.21 -10.72
N ARG A 81 -5.82 -39.00 -10.23
CA ARG A 81 -6.87 -39.63 -11.03
C ARG A 81 -7.92 -38.67 -11.54
N ALA A 82 -8.10 -37.52 -10.88
CA ALA A 82 -9.11 -36.55 -11.29
C ALA A 82 -8.78 -35.94 -12.64
N THR A 83 -9.76 -35.97 -13.56
CA THR A 83 -9.72 -35.22 -14.82
C THR A 83 -10.06 -33.77 -14.59
N TRP A 84 -11.00 -33.50 -13.67
CA TRP A 84 -11.41 -32.15 -13.25
C TRP A 84 -11.66 -32.12 -11.74
N ILE A 85 -11.29 -31.02 -11.09
CA ILE A 85 -11.51 -30.81 -9.66
C ILE A 85 -12.36 -29.54 -9.52
N PHE A 86 -13.47 -29.63 -8.79
CA PHE A 86 -14.40 -28.50 -8.58
C PHE A 86 -14.48 -28.11 -7.12
N ALA A 87 -13.93 -26.97 -6.78
CA ALA A 87 -13.90 -26.41 -5.43
C ALA A 87 -15.17 -25.60 -5.13
N MET A 88 -15.68 -25.68 -3.89
CA MET A 88 -16.87 -24.93 -3.45
C MET A 88 -16.60 -23.46 -3.19
N THR A 89 -15.36 -23.08 -2.87
CA THR A 89 -14.95 -21.70 -2.58
C THR A 89 -13.53 -21.43 -3.06
N ARG A 90 -13.16 -20.16 -3.19
CA ARG A 90 -11.78 -19.74 -3.48
C ARG A 90 -10.79 -20.30 -2.46
N SER A 91 -11.13 -20.26 -1.17
CA SER A 91 -10.28 -20.83 -0.11
C SER A 91 -10.01 -22.33 -0.31
N HIS A 92 -10.98 -23.11 -0.79
CA HIS A 92 -10.74 -24.52 -1.13
C HIS A 92 -9.84 -24.67 -2.36
N LEU A 93 -10.04 -23.82 -3.37
CA LEU A 93 -9.23 -23.80 -4.59
C LEU A 93 -7.77 -23.45 -4.25
N ASP A 94 -7.56 -22.41 -3.45
CA ASP A 94 -6.23 -22.00 -2.97
C ASP A 94 -5.55 -23.11 -2.17
N THR A 95 -6.31 -23.83 -1.32
CA THR A 95 -5.80 -24.98 -0.56
C THR A 95 -5.39 -26.12 -1.50
N ILE A 96 -6.17 -26.40 -2.55
CA ILE A 96 -5.83 -27.43 -3.55
C ILE A 96 -4.54 -27.03 -4.29
N HIS A 97 -4.43 -25.79 -4.75
CA HIS A 97 -3.23 -25.28 -5.44
C HIS A 97 -1.99 -25.31 -4.55
N LEU A 98 -2.16 -25.06 -3.24
CA LEU A 98 -1.07 -25.11 -2.28
C LEU A 98 -0.58 -26.54 -2.01
N LEU A 99 -1.51 -27.47 -1.80
CA LEU A 99 -1.17 -28.85 -1.42
C LEU A 99 -0.82 -29.72 -2.65
N PHE A 100 -1.37 -29.40 -3.83
CA PHE A 100 -1.25 -30.14 -5.07
C PHE A 100 -0.98 -29.20 -6.25
N PRO A 101 0.23 -28.65 -6.40
CA PRO A 101 0.56 -27.68 -7.45
C PRO A 101 0.30 -28.20 -8.88
N GLU A 102 0.38 -29.51 -9.08
CA GLU A 102 0.07 -30.16 -10.36
C GLU A 102 -1.42 -30.16 -10.73
N ALA A 103 -2.29 -29.82 -9.78
CA ALA A 103 -3.73 -29.75 -10.00
C ALA A 103 -4.22 -28.41 -10.57
N VAL A 104 -3.35 -27.38 -10.66
CA VAL A 104 -3.72 -26.01 -11.06
C VAL A 104 -4.49 -25.95 -12.38
N GLU A 105 -4.07 -26.72 -13.40
CA GLU A 105 -4.69 -26.69 -14.73
C GLU A 105 -6.04 -27.45 -14.80
N LYS A 106 -6.40 -28.23 -13.77
CA LYS A 106 -7.62 -29.05 -13.73
C LYS A 106 -8.53 -28.72 -12.54
N ALA A 107 -8.23 -27.69 -11.76
CA ALA A 107 -9.00 -27.27 -10.60
C ALA A 107 -9.73 -25.93 -10.89
N PHE A 108 -11.03 -25.90 -10.62
CA PHE A 108 -11.96 -24.82 -10.97
C PHE A 108 -12.91 -24.54 -9.80
N LEU A 109 -13.55 -23.35 -9.78
CA LEU A 109 -14.69 -23.12 -8.90
C LEU A 109 -15.98 -23.66 -9.53
N VAL A 110 -16.88 -24.25 -8.73
CA VAL A 110 -18.17 -24.77 -9.23
C VAL A 110 -18.98 -23.68 -9.94
N CYS A 111 -18.99 -22.46 -9.41
CA CYS A 111 -19.78 -21.34 -9.95
C CYS A 111 -19.08 -20.57 -11.10
N GLU A 112 -17.84 -20.93 -11.47
CA GLU A 112 -17.06 -20.24 -12.50
C GLU A 112 -17.67 -20.36 -13.90
N PHE A 113 -18.42 -21.43 -14.15
CA PHE A 113 -18.98 -21.75 -15.46
C PHE A 113 -20.35 -21.14 -15.73
N ASP A 114 -20.99 -20.52 -14.74
CA ASP A 114 -22.27 -19.83 -14.89
C ASP A 114 -22.08 -18.31 -14.90
N PRO A 115 -22.24 -17.62 -16.06
CA PRO A 115 -22.05 -16.17 -16.14
C PRO A 115 -22.94 -15.38 -15.18
N ALA A 116 -24.09 -15.90 -14.80
CA ALA A 116 -24.99 -15.23 -13.88
C ALA A 116 -24.57 -15.35 -12.40
N LEU A 117 -23.56 -16.16 -12.10
CA LEU A 117 -22.98 -16.35 -10.76
C LEU A 117 -21.58 -15.71 -10.60
N HIS A 118 -21.05 -15.03 -11.62
CA HIS A 118 -19.72 -14.39 -11.58
C HIS A 118 -19.55 -13.38 -10.42
N SER A 119 -20.61 -12.80 -9.90
CA SER A 119 -20.59 -11.92 -8.74
C SER A 119 -20.52 -12.66 -7.38
N CYS A 120 -20.77 -13.98 -7.37
CA CYS A 120 -20.78 -14.80 -6.15
C CYS A 120 -20.23 -16.20 -6.46
N LEU A 121 -18.90 -16.30 -6.54
CA LEU A 121 -18.22 -17.55 -6.93
C LEU A 121 -18.11 -18.56 -5.77
N ASP A 122 -18.26 -18.12 -4.52
CA ASP A 122 -18.17 -18.97 -3.33
C ASP A 122 -19.55 -19.51 -2.92
N ILE A 123 -19.67 -20.82 -2.78
CA ILE A 123 -20.88 -21.47 -2.28
C ILE A 123 -20.89 -21.42 -0.75
N PRO A 124 -21.87 -20.73 -0.12
CA PRO A 124 -21.95 -20.59 1.33
C PRO A 124 -21.94 -21.93 2.06
N ASP A 125 -21.28 -21.98 3.22
CA ASP A 125 -21.25 -23.18 4.07
C ASP A 125 -22.51 -23.27 4.94
N PRO A 126 -23.36 -24.31 4.79
CA PRO A 126 -24.55 -24.46 5.57
C PRO A 126 -24.30 -25.17 6.91
N ILE A 127 -23.07 -25.58 7.23
CA ILE A 127 -22.76 -26.36 8.44
C ILE A 127 -23.15 -25.60 9.72
N GLY A 128 -23.84 -26.25 10.64
CA GLY A 128 -24.30 -25.64 11.88
C GLY A 128 -25.51 -24.72 11.74
N LEU A 129 -26.05 -24.56 10.53
CA LEU A 129 -27.24 -23.76 10.25
C LEU A 129 -28.50 -24.63 10.06
N GLY A 130 -29.67 -23.98 10.01
CA GLY A 130 -30.94 -24.65 9.79
C GLY A 130 -31.15 -25.16 8.36
N LEU A 131 -32.22 -25.91 8.14
CA LEU A 131 -32.59 -26.55 6.87
C LEU A 131 -32.61 -25.56 5.69
N ASP A 132 -33.09 -24.34 5.91
CA ASP A 132 -33.16 -23.27 4.90
C ASP A 132 -31.79 -22.93 4.29
N ALA A 133 -30.70 -23.02 5.08
CA ALA A 133 -29.35 -22.77 4.57
C ALA A 133 -28.92 -23.89 3.62
N TYR A 134 -29.29 -25.14 3.92
CA TYR A 134 -29.03 -26.28 3.05
C TYR A 134 -29.87 -26.25 1.77
N GLU A 135 -31.12 -25.76 1.85
CA GLU A 135 -31.96 -25.56 0.65
C GLU A 135 -31.34 -24.48 -0.26
N ARG A 136 -30.91 -23.36 0.28
CA ARG A 136 -30.20 -22.33 -0.50
C ARG A 136 -28.92 -22.86 -1.15
N THR A 137 -28.11 -23.64 -0.43
CA THR A 137 -26.90 -24.26 -0.96
C THR A 137 -27.21 -25.22 -2.10
N ARG A 138 -28.26 -26.07 -1.94
CA ARG A 138 -28.77 -26.94 -2.98
C ARG A 138 -29.21 -26.17 -4.22
N ASP A 139 -29.91 -25.07 -4.05
CA ASP A 139 -30.46 -24.28 -5.17
C ASP A 139 -29.32 -23.61 -5.96
N ILE A 140 -28.29 -23.10 -5.28
CA ILE A 140 -27.07 -22.57 -5.93
C ILE A 140 -26.38 -23.68 -6.73
N LEU A 141 -26.17 -24.86 -6.14
CA LEU A 141 -25.56 -26.01 -6.83
C LEU A 141 -26.40 -26.49 -8.01
N THR A 142 -27.71 -26.58 -7.84
CA THR A 142 -28.64 -27.00 -8.92
C THR A 142 -28.58 -26.03 -10.10
N ARG A 143 -28.33 -24.74 -9.85
CA ARG A 143 -28.15 -23.71 -10.88
C ARG A 143 -26.79 -23.80 -11.55
N ALA A 144 -25.70 -23.97 -10.80
CA ALA A 144 -24.33 -23.95 -11.31
C ALA A 144 -23.95 -25.23 -12.10
N LEU A 145 -24.40 -26.42 -11.63
CA LEU A 145 -23.98 -27.71 -12.16
C LEU A 145 -24.33 -27.98 -13.63
N PRO A 146 -25.42 -27.45 -14.23
CA PRO A 146 -25.67 -27.60 -15.68
C PRO A 146 -24.52 -27.05 -16.55
N SER A 147 -23.94 -25.90 -16.17
CA SER A 147 -22.79 -25.29 -16.88
C SER A 147 -21.53 -26.15 -16.69
N VAL A 148 -21.30 -26.69 -15.49
CA VAL A 148 -20.22 -27.65 -15.22
C VAL A 148 -20.43 -28.93 -16.07
N LEU A 149 -21.65 -29.45 -16.14
CA LEU A 149 -21.97 -30.60 -16.96
C LEU A 149 -21.68 -30.33 -18.45
N GLN A 150 -22.07 -29.17 -18.95
CA GLN A 150 -21.77 -28.75 -20.32
C GLN A 150 -20.25 -28.74 -20.55
N PHE A 151 -19.48 -28.17 -19.64
CA PHE A 151 -18.03 -28.14 -19.72
C PHE A 151 -17.39 -29.54 -19.79
N ILE A 152 -17.73 -30.45 -18.87
CA ILE A 152 -17.11 -31.79 -18.81
C ILE A 152 -17.57 -32.73 -19.94
N THR A 153 -18.70 -32.43 -20.59
CA THR A 153 -19.28 -33.29 -21.67
C THR A 153 -18.97 -32.80 -23.08
N GLN A 154 -18.50 -31.56 -23.25
CA GLN A 154 -18.03 -31.10 -24.56
C GLN A 154 -16.79 -31.89 -24.99
N PRO A 155 -16.67 -32.26 -26.27
CA PRO A 155 -15.44 -32.85 -26.78
C PRO A 155 -14.37 -31.75 -26.77
N HIS A 156 -13.54 -31.74 -25.74
CA HIS A 156 -12.28 -30.99 -25.82
C HIS A 156 -11.40 -31.76 -26.78
N PRO A 157 -10.90 -31.20 -27.88
CA PRO A 157 -9.89 -31.84 -28.70
C PRO A 157 -8.67 -32.08 -27.80
N MET A 158 -8.41 -33.33 -27.43
CA MET A 158 -7.10 -33.72 -26.91
C MET A 158 -6.11 -33.48 -28.06
N THR A 159 -5.55 -32.32 -28.11
CA THR A 159 -4.47 -31.99 -29.02
C THR A 159 -3.22 -32.74 -28.57
N THR A 160 -3.04 -33.95 -29.09
CA THR A 160 -1.72 -34.50 -29.35
C THR A 160 -1.13 -33.70 -30.52
N SER A 161 -0.80 -32.46 -30.32
CA SER A 161 0.00 -31.69 -31.25
C SER A 161 1.39 -31.57 -30.64
N THR A 162 2.36 -32.21 -31.32
CA THR A 162 3.75 -31.73 -31.33
C THR A 162 3.75 -30.22 -31.17
N PRO A 163 4.64 -29.61 -30.37
CA PRO A 163 4.66 -28.16 -30.18
C PRO A 163 5.02 -27.48 -31.50
N THR A 164 4.02 -27.26 -32.37
CA THR A 164 4.10 -26.21 -33.35
C THR A 164 4.13 -24.91 -32.56
N SER A 165 5.17 -24.15 -32.75
CA SER A 165 5.36 -22.82 -32.17
C SER A 165 4.02 -22.09 -32.02
N ARG A 166 3.54 -22.00 -30.77
CA ARG A 166 2.41 -21.13 -30.43
C ARG A 166 2.81 -19.75 -30.94
N PRO A 167 2.00 -19.09 -31.78
CA PRO A 167 2.32 -17.70 -32.09
C PRO A 167 2.50 -17.00 -30.73
N PRO A 168 3.53 -16.16 -30.56
CA PRO A 168 3.69 -15.45 -29.31
C PRO A 168 2.34 -14.85 -28.99
N ALA A 169 1.82 -15.12 -27.78
CA ALA A 169 0.56 -14.53 -27.34
C ALA A 169 0.68 -13.04 -27.62
N ALA A 170 -0.25 -12.49 -28.41
CA ALA A 170 -0.26 -11.07 -28.66
C ALA A 170 -0.19 -10.41 -27.28
N ASN A 171 0.86 -9.66 -27.03
CA ASN A 171 1.03 -8.91 -25.78
C ASN A 171 0.56 -7.48 -26.08
N PRO A 172 -0.79 -7.24 -26.06
CA PRO A 172 -1.33 -5.96 -26.45
C PRO A 172 -0.87 -4.88 -25.46
N SER A 173 -0.69 -3.68 -25.97
CA SER A 173 -0.37 -2.51 -25.15
C SER A 173 -1.54 -2.17 -24.21
N LEU A 174 -1.25 -1.38 -23.17
CA LEU A 174 -2.29 -0.89 -22.26
C LEU A 174 -3.43 -0.19 -23.02
N ALA A 175 -3.09 0.62 -24.05
CA ALA A 175 -4.08 1.35 -24.82
C ALA A 175 -5.01 0.43 -25.66
N GLU A 176 -4.54 -0.75 -26.03
CA GLU A 176 -5.33 -1.75 -26.74
C GLU A 176 -6.21 -2.57 -25.77
N VAL A 177 -5.74 -2.83 -24.54
CA VAL A 177 -6.48 -3.60 -23.52
C VAL A 177 -7.50 -2.73 -22.80
N ASP A 178 -7.08 -1.54 -22.35
CA ASP A 178 -7.89 -0.61 -21.56
C ASP A 178 -7.60 0.84 -21.97
N PRO A 179 -8.28 1.32 -23.00
CA PRO A 179 -8.10 2.70 -23.48
C PRO A 179 -8.52 3.75 -22.44
N GLN A 180 -9.45 3.43 -21.53
CA GLN A 180 -9.90 4.37 -20.49
C GLN A 180 -8.80 4.61 -19.45
N ILE A 181 -8.12 3.56 -19.00
CA ILE A 181 -6.96 3.69 -18.10
C ILE A 181 -5.79 4.35 -18.81
N ALA A 182 -5.54 4.02 -20.09
CA ALA A 182 -4.49 4.67 -20.87
C ALA A 182 -4.73 6.18 -21.01
N GLU A 183 -5.97 6.61 -21.28
CA GLU A 183 -6.36 8.02 -21.36
C GLU A 183 -6.21 8.74 -20.01
N ALA A 184 -6.62 8.10 -18.90
CA ALA A 184 -6.47 8.64 -17.55
C ALA A 184 -5.00 8.87 -17.19
N ILE A 185 -4.11 7.92 -17.51
CA ILE A 185 -2.66 8.05 -17.29
C ILE A 185 -2.08 9.19 -18.12
N GLN A 186 -2.48 9.31 -19.39
CA GLN A 186 -2.05 10.41 -20.26
C GLN A 186 -2.56 11.77 -19.75
N GLY A 187 -3.80 11.81 -19.23
CA GLY A 187 -4.37 12.98 -18.57
C GLY A 187 -3.56 13.42 -17.36
N GLU A 188 -3.18 12.49 -16.49
CA GLU A 188 -2.35 12.77 -15.32
C GLU A 188 -0.93 13.21 -15.72
N ALA A 189 -0.31 12.55 -16.69
CA ALA A 189 1.01 12.97 -17.22
C ALA A 189 0.97 14.42 -17.75
N ARG A 190 -0.10 14.79 -18.46
CA ARG A 190 -0.33 16.16 -18.92
C ARG A 190 -0.51 17.13 -17.75
N ARG A 191 -1.31 16.76 -16.73
CA ARG A 191 -1.48 17.59 -15.53
C ARG A 191 -0.16 17.85 -14.85
N GLN A 192 0.66 16.82 -14.62
CA GLN A 192 1.98 16.95 -14.01
C GLN A 192 2.91 17.88 -14.83
N PHE A 193 2.86 17.80 -16.14
CA PHE A 193 3.65 18.64 -17.02
C PHE A 193 3.20 20.12 -16.98
N GLU A 194 1.88 20.37 -17.01
CA GLU A 194 1.29 21.70 -17.14
C GLU A 194 1.13 22.45 -15.81
N ASN A 195 1.23 21.77 -14.66
CA ASN A 195 1.05 22.38 -13.34
C ASN A 195 2.38 22.67 -12.64
N ILE A 196 2.37 23.67 -11.76
CA ILE A 196 3.40 23.89 -10.74
C ILE A 196 3.03 23.02 -9.54
N GLU A 197 3.83 21.99 -9.23
CA GLU A 197 3.60 21.07 -8.13
C GLU A 197 4.32 21.57 -6.86
N LEU A 198 3.57 21.97 -5.85
CA LEU A 198 4.08 22.47 -4.57
C LEU A 198 3.61 21.64 -3.36
N ILE A 199 2.95 20.50 -3.56
CA ILE A 199 2.66 19.61 -2.45
C ILE A 199 3.98 19.09 -1.89
N ALA A 200 4.30 19.45 -0.64
CA ALA A 200 5.59 19.19 -0.01
C ALA A 200 5.98 17.71 0.12
N SER A 201 5.00 16.81 -0.02
CA SER A 201 5.17 15.35 0.01
C SER A 201 5.21 14.70 -1.37
N GLU A 202 5.23 15.48 -2.45
CA GLU A 202 5.30 14.99 -3.82
C GLU A 202 6.63 15.32 -4.49
N ASN A 203 6.99 14.49 -5.47
CA ASN A 203 8.21 14.66 -6.25
C ASN A 203 8.08 13.87 -7.56
N PHE A 204 8.95 14.16 -8.51
CA PHE A 204 9.06 13.42 -9.76
C PHE A 204 10.25 12.45 -9.66
N THR A 205 9.96 11.17 -9.74
CA THR A 205 11.00 10.13 -9.70
C THR A 205 11.70 9.98 -11.06
N SER A 206 12.87 9.37 -11.08
CA SER A 206 13.62 9.16 -12.33
C SER A 206 12.99 8.09 -13.21
N ARG A 207 13.31 8.13 -14.50
CA ARG A 207 12.93 7.08 -15.45
C ARG A 207 13.44 5.70 -15.01
N ALA A 208 14.67 5.59 -14.48
CA ALA A 208 15.23 4.32 -14.01
C ALA A 208 14.42 3.72 -12.86
N VAL A 209 13.92 4.53 -11.93
CA VAL A 209 13.01 4.09 -10.86
C VAL A 209 11.68 3.59 -11.44
N MET A 210 11.11 4.29 -12.43
CA MET A 210 9.87 3.88 -13.10
C MET A 210 10.05 2.57 -13.88
N GLU A 211 11.16 2.39 -14.61
CA GLU A 211 11.49 1.15 -15.32
C GLU A 211 11.61 -0.04 -14.36
N ALA A 212 12.29 0.14 -13.22
CA ALA A 212 12.41 -0.90 -12.20
C ALA A 212 11.03 -1.30 -11.65
N GLN A 213 10.16 -0.32 -11.39
CA GLN A 213 8.82 -0.54 -10.86
C GLN A 213 7.87 -1.21 -11.86
N GLY A 214 8.00 -0.92 -13.16
CA GLY A 214 7.22 -1.54 -14.24
C GLY A 214 7.81 -2.86 -14.76
N SER A 215 8.72 -3.50 -14.03
CA SER A 215 9.46 -4.69 -14.48
C SER A 215 8.69 -6.00 -14.22
N CYS A 216 9.24 -7.10 -14.80
CA CYS A 216 8.72 -8.47 -14.60
C CYS A 216 8.77 -8.97 -13.14
N LEU A 217 9.43 -8.23 -12.25
CA LEU A 217 9.50 -8.57 -10.83
C LEU A 217 8.12 -8.57 -10.15
N THR A 218 7.13 -7.92 -10.75
CA THR A 218 5.73 -7.96 -10.29
C THR A 218 5.13 -9.37 -10.32
N ASN A 219 5.69 -10.29 -11.13
CA ASN A 219 5.18 -11.65 -11.31
C ASN A 219 5.67 -12.61 -10.22
N LYS A 220 6.67 -12.22 -9.40
CA LYS A 220 7.36 -13.14 -8.48
C LYS A 220 6.91 -12.97 -7.04
N TYR A 221 6.43 -14.06 -6.45
CA TYR A 221 6.15 -14.17 -5.02
C TYR A 221 7.43 -14.49 -4.25
N SER A 222 7.76 -13.73 -3.15
CA SER A 222 9.07 -13.79 -2.47
C SER A 222 8.97 -13.60 -0.96
N GLU A 223 8.00 -14.26 -0.31
CA GLU A 223 7.86 -14.22 1.15
C GLU A 223 9.13 -14.69 1.87
N GLY A 224 9.41 -14.09 3.01
CA GLY A 224 10.64 -14.28 3.77
C GLY A 224 11.67 -13.20 3.44
N TYR A 225 12.94 -13.52 3.63
CA TYR A 225 14.09 -12.60 3.53
C TYR A 225 15.21 -13.21 2.70
N PRO A 226 16.19 -12.45 2.22
CA PRO A 226 17.31 -12.98 1.44
C PRO A 226 17.95 -14.22 2.10
N GLY A 227 18.11 -15.29 1.31
CA GLY A 227 18.61 -16.58 1.76
C GLY A 227 17.64 -17.42 2.62
N ARG A 228 16.45 -16.91 2.94
CA ARG A 228 15.43 -17.56 3.78
C ARG A 228 14.03 -17.33 3.23
N ARG A 229 13.80 -17.67 1.94
CA ARG A 229 12.51 -17.51 1.26
C ARG A 229 11.64 -18.75 1.48
N TRP A 230 10.33 -18.54 1.47
CA TRP A 230 9.34 -19.62 1.51
C TRP A 230 9.12 -20.25 0.13
N TYR A 231 9.54 -19.59 -0.95
CA TYR A 231 9.34 -20.04 -2.35
C TYR A 231 10.68 -20.21 -3.06
N GLY A 232 10.72 -21.16 -4.02
CA GLY A 232 11.85 -21.31 -4.93
C GLY A 232 11.92 -20.20 -5.99
N GLY A 233 13.02 -20.14 -6.75
CA GLY A 233 13.22 -19.17 -7.85
C GLY A 233 13.42 -17.74 -7.35
N CYS A 234 13.97 -17.55 -6.15
CA CYS A 234 14.17 -16.22 -5.54
C CYS A 234 15.61 -15.71 -5.60
N GLU A 235 16.50 -16.37 -6.32
CA GLU A 235 17.92 -16.03 -6.39
C GLU A 235 18.17 -14.58 -6.82
N TYR A 236 17.43 -14.05 -7.78
CA TYR A 236 17.54 -12.66 -8.20
C TYR A 236 16.78 -11.70 -7.26
N MET A 237 15.72 -12.20 -6.59
CA MET A 237 15.01 -11.43 -5.57
C MET A 237 15.90 -11.17 -4.37
N ASP A 238 16.72 -12.14 -3.98
CA ASP A 238 17.69 -12.01 -2.90
C ASP A 238 18.73 -10.94 -3.23
N VAL A 239 19.27 -10.96 -4.46
CA VAL A 239 20.23 -9.94 -4.93
C VAL A 239 19.61 -8.54 -4.88
N ILE A 240 18.37 -8.38 -5.35
CA ILE A 240 17.67 -7.09 -5.42
C ILE A 240 17.41 -6.55 -4.01
N GLU A 241 16.86 -7.37 -3.14
CA GLU A 241 16.55 -6.94 -1.78
C GLU A 241 17.81 -6.65 -0.97
N GLN A 242 18.86 -7.46 -1.12
CA GLN A 242 20.15 -7.23 -0.47
C GLN A 242 20.77 -5.90 -0.93
N LEU A 243 20.74 -5.59 -2.25
CA LEU A 243 21.21 -4.31 -2.76
C LEU A 243 20.43 -3.13 -2.17
N ALA A 244 19.10 -3.25 -2.01
CA ALA A 244 18.29 -2.21 -1.39
C ALA A 244 18.67 -2.00 0.09
N ILE A 245 18.87 -3.08 0.84
CA ILE A 245 19.30 -3.06 2.25
C ILE A 245 20.68 -2.40 2.38
N ASP A 246 21.66 -2.87 1.60
CA ASP A 246 23.04 -2.38 1.70
C ASP A 246 23.15 -0.89 1.35
N ARG A 247 22.47 -0.47 0.28
CA ARG A 247 22.44 0.94 -0.13
C ARG A 247 21.75 1.83 0.89
N ALA A 248 20.66 1.37 1.49
CA ALA A 248 19.97 2.11 2.55
C ALA A 248 20.85 2.22 3.82
N LYS A 249 21.53 1.13 4.21
CA LYS A 249 22.52 1.15 5.31
C LYS A 249 23.64 2.15 5.03
N GLN A 250 24.20 2.14 3.83
CA GLN A 250 25.24 3.08 3.43
C GLN A 250 24.75 4.53 3.43
N LEU A 251 23.53 4.77 2.94
CA LEU A 251 22.96 6.11 2.80
C LEU A 251 22.66 6.77 4.16
N PHE A 252 22.14 6.00 5.11
CA PHE A 252 21.65 6.52 6.40
C PHE A 252 22.54 6.17 7.60
N GLY A 253 23.48 5.24 7.46
CA GLY A 253 24.35 4.80 8.56
C GLY A 253 23.61 3.98 9.63
N ALA A 254 22.59 3.22 9.24
CA ALA A 254 21.78 2.41 10.15
C ALA A 254 22.38 1.00 10.37
N ASP A 255 22.25 0.46 11.59
CA ASP A 255 22.72 -0.89 11.91
C ASP A 255 21.91 -1.96 11.17
N HIS A 256 20.58 -1.81 11.16
CA HIS A 256 19.64 -2.68 10.46
C HIS A 256 18.63 -1.89 9.63
N VAL A 257 18.29 -2.44 8.47
CA VAL A 257 17.28 -1.86 7.55
C VAL A 257 16.37 -2.95 7.02
N ASN A 258 15.06 -2.75 7.15
CA ASN A 258 14.04 -3.53 6.48
C ASN A 258 13.40 -2.70 5.35
N VAL A 259 13.46 -3.21 4.12
CA VAL A 259 12.98 -2.51 2.92
C VAL A 259 11.61 -2.97 2.42
N GLN A 260 10.98 -3.92 3.11
CA GLN A 260 9.76 -4.57 2.64
C GLN A 260 8.48 -3.78 2.92
N ALA A 261 8.48 -2.77 3.80
CA ALA A 261 7.28 -2.00 4.10
C ALA A 261 6.65 -1.39 2.82
N HIS A 262 5.35 -1.70 2.56
CA HIS A 262 4.62 -1.22 1.39
C HIS A 262 4.34 0.30 1.46
N SER A 263 4.29 0.85 2.65
CA SER A 263 4.06 2.29 2.90
C SER A 263 4.74 2.75 4.18
N GLY A 264 4.87 4.08 4.36
CA GLY A 264 5.33 4.65 5.63
C GLY A 264 4.42 4.29 6.80
N SER A 265 3.11 4.18 6.59
CA SER A 265 2.17 3.76 7.64
C SER A 265 2.43 2.33 8.13
N GLN A 266 2.75 1.40 7.22
CA GLN A 266 3.11 0.02 7.59
C GLN A 266 4.50 -0.06 8.23
N ALA A 267 5.45 0.77 7.79
CA ALA A 267 6.75 0.91 8.47
C ALA A 267 6.56 1.38 9.93
N ASN A 268 5.72 2.39 10.15
CA ASN A 268 5.39 2.87 11.50
C ASN A 268 4.65 1.81 12.32
N MET A 269 3.69 1.10 11.72
CA MET A 269 2.97 0.00 12.36
C MET A 269 3.92 -1.10 12.82
N ALA A 270 4.90 -1.46 12.00
CA ALA A 270 5.90 -2.46 12.36
C ALA A 270 6.73 -2.03 13.58
N VAL A 271 7.14 -0.78 13.67
CA VAL A 271 7.86 -0.26 14.85
C VAL A 271 6.99 -0.37 16.10
N TYR A 272 5.77 0.14 16.06
CA TYR A 272 4.89 0.10 17.24
C TYR A 272 4.63 -1.34 17.70
N PHE A 273 4.23 -2.22 16.82
CA PHE A 273 3.87 -3.61 17.20
C PHE A 273 5.08 -4.51 17.48
N SER A 274 6.29 -4.10 17.11
CA SER A 274 7.51 -4.88 17.46
C SER A 274 7.88 -4.80 18.93
N VAL A 275 7.51 -3.72 19.64
CA VAL A 275 7.97 -3.44 21.01
C VAL A 275 6.86 -2.98 21.96
N LEU A 276 5.66 -2.69 21.47
CA LEU A 276 4.53 -2.23 22.28
C LEU A 276 3.40 -3.26 22.30
N GLN A 277 2.62 -3.21 23.37
CA GLN A 277 1.36 -3.95 23.51
C GLN A 277 0.16 -2.98 23.49
N PRO A 278 -1.04 -3.44 23.12
CA PRO A 278 -2.26 -2.63 23.24
C PRO A 278 -2.41 -2.04 24.64
N GLY A 279 -2.69 -0.73 24.71
CA GLY A 279 -2.80 0.02 25.96
C GLY A 279 -1.48 0.64 26.45
N ASP A 280 -0.36 0.36 25.82
CA ASP A 280 0.91 1.00 26.18
C ASP A 280 0.87 2.50 25.86
N ARG A 281 1.52 3.28 26.72
CA ARG A 281 1.57 4.74 26.62
C ARG A 281 2.58 5.20 25.58
N ILE A 282 2.14 6.06 24.67
CA ILE A 282 2.98 6.74 23.68
C ILE A 282 2.81 8.25 23.76
N LEU A 283 3.90 8.98 23.60
CA LEU A 283 3.92 10.45 23.56
C LEU A 283 4.35 10.88 22.16
N THR A 284 3.50 11.64 21.47
CA THR A 284 3.64 11.89 20.04
C THR A 284 3.37 13.37 19.71
N MET A 285 3.83 13.84 18.53
CA MET A 285 3.51 15.18 18.06
C MET A 285 2.04 15.31 17.66
N ASP A 286 1.38 16.37 18.11
CA ASP A 286 -0.02 16.68 17.75
C ASP A 286 -0.17 16.87 16.25
N LEU A 287 -1.23 16.30 15.66
CA LEU A 287 -1.52 16.41 14.24
C LEU A 287 -1.72 17.87 13.79
N SER A 288 -2.37 18.69 14.62
CA SER A 288 -2.62 20.10 14.33
C SER A 288 -1.36 20.96 14.41
N HIS A 289 -0.31 20.46 15.09
CA HIS A 289 1.00 21.10 15.22
C HIS A 289 2.04 20.53 14.24
N GLY A 290 1.61 19.70 13.30
CA GLY A 290 2.45 19.17 12.23
C GLY A 290 2.75 17.68 12.30
N GLY A 291 2.21 16.92 13.27
CA GLY A 291 2.34 15.47 13.37
C GLY A 291 1.76 14.73 12.17
N HIS A 292 1.85 13.40 12.19
CA HIS A 292 1.27 12.52 11.16
C HIS A 292 0.10 11.72 11.74
N LEU A 293 -0.82 11.25 10.89
CA LEU A 293 -1.96 10.41 11.32
C LEU A 293 -1.52 9.18 12.12
N THR A 294 -0.40 8.54 11.74
CA THR A 294 0.16 7.38 12.43
C THR A 294 0.86 7.72 13.75
N HIS A 295 0.82 8.98 14.18
CA HIS A 295 1.36 9.44 15.45
C HIS A 295 0.24 9.59 16.49
N GLY A 296 -0.58 8.55 16.68
CA GLY A 296 -1.59 8.51 17.74
C GLY A 296 -2.94 9.15 17.41
N ASN A 297 -3.25 9.48 16.16
CA ASN A 297 -4.56 10.01 15.81
C ASN A 297 -5.66 8.96 16.04
N LYS A 298 -6.77 9.35 16.66
CA LYS A 298 -7.90 8.46 17.01
C LYS A 298 -8.52 7.73 15.82
N ALA A 299 -8.43 8.27 14.61
CA ALA A 299 -8.90 7.61 13.40
C ALA A 299 -7.93 6.52 12.88
N ASN A 300 -6.68 6.53 13.36
CA ASN A 300 -5.62 5.62 12.93
C ASN A 300 -5.43 4.46 13.93
N PHE A 301 -4.79 3.37 13.50
CA PHE A 301 -4.46 2.24 14.37
C PHE A 301 -3.72 2.69 15.64
N SER A 302 -2.76 3.63 15.51
CA SER A 302 -1.94 4.09 16.62
C SER A 302 -2.76 4.75 17.75
N GLY A 303 -3.82 5.50 17.41
CA GLY A 303 -4.72 6.07 18.39
C GLY A 303 -5.82 5.13 18.90
N ARG A 304 -5.97 3.96 18.26
CA ARG A 304 -6.94 2.93 18.68
C ARG A 304 -6.35 1.88 19.61
N PHE A 305 -5.06 1.57 19.43
CA PHE A 305 -4.38 0.51 20.19
C PHE A 305 -3.63 1.04 21.41
N PHE A 306 -3.19 2.31 21.41
CA PHE A 306 -2.30 2.85 22.44
C PHE A 306 -2.96 3.96 23.26
N ASP A 307 -2.47 4.15 24.48
CA ASP A 307 -2.78 5.31 25.33
C ASP A 307 -1.89 6.48 24.89
N VAL A 308 -2.49 7.51 24.29
CA VAL A 308 -1.78 8.55 23.57
C VAL A 308 -1.87 9.89 24.30
N GLN A 309 -0.73 10.50 24.57
CA GLN A 309 -0.64 11.95 24.80
C GLN A 309 0.11 12.63 23.67
N HIS A 310 -0.20 13.91 23.46
CA HIS A 310 0.39 14.71 22.41
C HIS A 310 1.20 15.86 23.00
N TYR A 311 2.39 16.11 22.42
CA TYR A 311 3.13 17.33 22.62
C TYR A 311 2.96 18.26 21.41
N GLY A 312 3.23 19.54 21.58
CA GLY A 312 3.04 20.53 20.54
C GLY A 312 4.18 21.50 20.40
N VAL A 313 3.87 22.62 19.76
CA VAL A 313 4.77 23.76 19.59
C VAL A 313 4.41 24.87 20.59
N ARG A 314 5.34 25.75 20.86
CA ARG A 314 5.15 26.95 21.67
C ARG A 314 4.20 27.93 20.96
N HIS A 315 3.46 28.69 21.74
CA HIS A 315 2.52 29.66 21.19
C HIS A 315 3.21 30.92 20.64
N ASP A 316 4.34 31.31 21.24
CA ASP A 316 5.06 32.55 20.91
C ASP A 316 5.85 32.47 19.59
N ASN A 317 6.44 31.33 19.27
CA ASN A 317 7.32 31.16 18.11
C ASN A 317 7.01 29.95 17.23
N GLU A 318 6.01 29.14 17.58
CA GLU A 318 5.52 27.96 16.84
C GLU A 318 6.62 26.91 16.58
N THR A 319 7.62 26.82 17.49
CA THR A 319 8.62 25.75 17.48
C THR A 319 8.34 24.72 18.58
N ILE A 320 8.86 23.50 18.44
CA ILE A 320 8.65 22.41 19.42
C ILE A 320 9.08 22.89 20.81
N ASP A 321 8.20 22.73 21.80
CA ASP A 321 8.47 23.04 23.21
C ASP A 321 9.15 21.85 23.89
N TYR A 322 10.47 21.74 23.73
CA TYR A 322 11.24 20.64 24.32
C TYR A 322 11.21 20.61 25.85
N ASP A 323 11.09 21.77 26.52
CA ASP A 323 11.05 21.82 27.98
C ASP A 323 9.70 21.33 28.52
N HIS A 324 8.62 21.66 27.83
CA HIS A 324 7.29 21.09 28.13
C HIS A 324 7.24 19.60 27.83
N LEU A 325 7.78 19.20 26.68
CA LEU A 325 7.88 17.79 26.28
C LEU A 325 8.64 16.95 27.32
N GLU A 326 9.74 17.47 27.88
CA GLU A 326 10.52 16.78 28.91
C GLU A 326 9.69 16.56 30.18
N LYS A 327 9.02 17.60 30.67
CA LYS A 327 8.12 17.49 31.83
C LYS A 327 7.01 16.47 31.60
N GLN A 328 6.35 16.59 30.47
CA GLN A 328 5.27 15.68 30.08
C GLN A 328 5.77 14.22 29.97
N ALA A 329 6.93 13.98 29.38
CA ALA A 329 7.52 12.66 29.26
C ALA A 329 7.82 12.03 30.64
N VAL A 330 8.38 12.80 31.55
CA VAL A 330 8.70 12.33 32.93
C VAL A 330 7.42 12.02 33.73
N GLU A 331 6.38 12.83 33.59
CA GLU A 331 5.08 12.65 34.28
C GLU A 331 4.29 11.49 33.70
N PHE A 332 4.13 11.44 32.38
CA PHE A 332 3.33 10.45 31.67
C PHE A 332 4.03 9.08 31.60
N ARG A 333 5.36 9.05 31.59
CA ARG A 333 6.19 7.83 31.46
C ARG A 333 5.78 6.96 30.28
N PRO A 334 5.84 7.49 29.05
CA PRO A 334 5.52 6.72 27.87
C PRO A 334 6.53 5.59 27.68
N LYS A 335 6.12 4.46 27.09
CA LYS A 335 7.05 3.44 26.60
C LYS A 335 7.80 3.89 25.36
N MET A 336 7.20 4.78 24.58
CA MET A 336 7.80 5.32 23.35
C MET A 336 7.45 6.80 23.16
N ILE A 337 8.45 7.56 22.79
CA ILE A 337 8.29 8.93 22.26
C ILE A 337 8.44 8.84 20.75
N THR A 338 7.41 9.29 20.01
CA THR A 338 7.44 9.36 18.54
C THR A 338 7.59 10.81 18.11
N ALA A 339 8.61 11.10 17.31
CA ALA A 339 8.82 12.41 16.72
C ALA A 339 8.98 12.30 15.20
N GLY A 340 8.95 13.45 14.53
CA GLY A 340 8.86 13.58 13.09
C GLY A 340 7.59 14.31 12.72
N ALA A 341 7.58 14.96 11.58
CA ALA A 341 6.49 15.85 11.24
C ALA A 341 6.20 15.87 9.73
N SER A 342 4.91 15.97 9.41
CA SER A 342 4.41 16.20 8.05
C SER A 342 4.34 17.67 7.68
N ALA A 343 4.31 18.56 8.68
CA ALA A 343 4.06 19.99 8.49
C ALA A 343 4.79 20.83 9.55
N TYR A 344 6.09 20.61 9.71
CA TYR A 344 6.94 21.38 10.61
C TYR A 344 8.15 21.94 9.83
N PRO A 345 8.25 23.28 9.69
CA PRO A 345 9.23 23.90 8.79
C PRO A 345 10.61 24.13 9.42
N ARG A 346 10.83 23.76 10.67
CA ARG A 346 12.08 24.01 11.39
C ARG A 346 12.88 22.72 11.60
N ILE A 347 14.15 22.86 11.95
CA ILE A 347 15.02 21.73 12.31
C ILE A 347 14.53 21.10 13.62
N ILE A 348 14.49 19.75 13.65
CA ILE A 348 14.19 18.98 14.86
C ILE A 348 15.49 18.63 15.56
N ASP A 349 15.57 18.92 16.87
CA ASP A 349 16.73 18.58 17.72
C ASP A 349 16.63 17.13 18.22
N PHE A 350 17.20 16.22 17.46
CA PHE A 350 17.19 14.79 17.79
C PHE A 350 18.04 14.48 19.03
N ALA A 351 19.10 15.23 19.29
CA ALA A 351 19.93 15.07 20.48
C ALA A 351 19.15 15.42 21.75
N ARG A 352 18.34 16.48 21.71
CA ARG A 352 17.45 16.86 22.83
C ARG A 352 16.35 15.81 23.02
N LEU A 353 15.75 15.31 21.95
CA LEU A 353 14.75 14.24 22.02
C LEU A 353 15.32 12.96 22.64
N ARG A 354 16.57 12.59 22.32
CA ARG A 354 17.22 11.42 22.95
C ARG A 354 17.36 11.62 24.46
N LYS A 355 17.82 12.80 24.91
CA LYS A 355 17.93 13.10 26.34
C LYS A 355 16.58 13.01 27.07
N ILE A 356 15.52 13.50 26.44
CA ILE A 356 14.15 13.43 26.99
C ILE A 356 13.68 11.99 27.10
N ALA A 357 13.92 11.18 26.06
CA ALA A 357 13.56 9.77 26.07
C ALA A 357 14.35 9.00 27.14
N ASP A 358 15.65 9.27 27.30
CA ASP A 358 16.48 8.68 28.36
C ASP A 358 15.98 9.07 29.76
N ALA A 359 15.63 10.33 29.97
CA ALA A 359 15.13 10.82 31.26
C ALA A 359 13.79 10.18 31.66
N SER A 360 12.95 9.80 30.69
CA SER A 360 11.65 9.14 30.92
C SER A 360 11.71 7.60 30.86
N GLY A 361 12.85 7.04 30.42
CA GLY A 361 13.01 5.60 30.17
C GLY A 361 12.26 5.11 28.93
N ALA A 362 11.93 6.01 28.00
CA ALA A 362 11.19 5.72 26.77
C ALA A 362 12.11 5.30 25.62
N LEU A 363 11.60 4.46 24.73
CA LEU A 363 12.18 4.27 23.40
C LEU A 363 11.96 5.53 22.54
N LEU A 364 12.93 5.87 21.70
CA LEU A 364 12.83 6.98 20.77
C LEU A 364 12.61 6.48 19.34
N PHE A 365 11.46 6.83 18.79
CA PHE A 365 11.09 6.51 17.41
C PHE A 365 10.96 7.80 16.58
N ILE A 366 11.65 7.88 15.45
CA ILE A 366 11.62 9.04 14.55
C ILE A 366 11.08 8.64 13.18
N ASP A 367 9.99 9.27 12.77
CA ASP A 367 9.49 9.22 11.38
C ASP A 367 10.08 10.41 10.61
N MET A 368 11.11 10.16 9.82
CA MET A 368 11.78 11.20 9.02
C MET A 368 11.24 11.31 7.58
N ALA A 369 10.05 10.79 7.30
CA ALA A 369 9.52 10.68 5.94
C ALA A 369 9.60 11.96 5.12
N HIS A 370 9.31 13.10 5.70
CA HIS A 370 9.37 14.39 5.00
C HIS A 370 10.80 14.89 4.74
N ILE A 371 11.71 14.63 5.65
CA ILE A 371 13.08 15.15 5.59
C ILE A 371 14.12 14.11 5.13
N ALA A 372 13.70 12.90 4.76
CA ALA A 372 14.63 11.80 4.45
C ALA A 372 15.62 12.14 3.33
N GLY A 373 15.17 12.84 2.30
CA GLY A 373 16.07 13.30 1.23
C GLY A 373 17.09 14.30 1.73
N LEU A 374 16.67 15.23 2.61
CA LEU A 374 17.56 16.23 3.20
C LEU A 374 18.60 15.58 4.13
N VAL A 375 18.18 14.56 4.89
CA VAL A 375 19.09 13.76 5.74
C VAL A 375 20.09 13.00 4.87
N ALA A 376 19.61 12.31 3.82
CA ALA A 376 20.46 11.59 2.88
C ALA A 376 21.46 12.53 2.16
N GLY A 377 21.02 13.73 1.79
CA GLY A 377 21.87 14.76 1.19
C GLY A 377 22.78 15.49 2.19
N GLY A 378 22.67 15.21 3.49
CA GLY A 378 23.48 15.83 4.54
C GLY A 378 23.19 17.33 4.75
N VAL A 379 21.98 17.78 4.41
CA VAL A 379 21.53 19.19 4.62
C VAL A 379 20.57 19.36 5.80
N HIS A 380 20.17 18.26 6.43
CA HIS A 380 19.44 18.21 7.69
C HIS A 380 20.14 17.21 8.62
N PRO A 381 20.18 17.45 9.95
CA PRO A 381 20.71 16.48 10.91
C PRO A 381 20.03 15.11 10.78
N SER A 382 20.83 14.03 10.94
CA SER A 382 20.31 12.66 10.92
C SER A 382 19.74 12.26 12.28
N PRO A 383 18.55 11.63 12.34
CA PRO A 383 18.02 11.04 13.57
C PRO A 383 18.67 9.71 13.94
N VAL A 384 19.29 9.01 12.97
CA VAL A 384 19.75 7.62 13.11
C VAL A 384 20.69 7.42 14.31
N PRO A 385 21.67 8.29 14.60
CA PRO A 385 22.54 8.12 15.78
C PRO A 385 21.81 8.20 17.13
N TYR A 386 20.63 8.83 17.17
CA TYR A 386 19.92 9.14 18.40
C TYR A 386 18.73 8.22 18.67
N ALA A 387 18.09 7.71 17.62
CA ALA A 387 16.85 6.97 17.73
C ALA A 387 17.07 5.46 17.92
N ASP A 388 16.11 4.79 18.55
CA ASP A 388 16.04 3.34 18.59
C ASP A 388 15.44 2.78 17.29
N PHE A 389 14.48 3.53 16.73
CA PHE A 389 13.83 3.25 15.45
C PHE A 389 13.75 4.50 14.60
N VAL A 390 13.95 4.33 13.31
CA VAL A 390 13.74 5.40 12.32
C VAL A 390 12.96 4.81 11.14
N THR A 391 11.88 5.47 10.73
CA THR A 391 11.16 5.12 9.51
C THR A 391 11.21 6.24 8.50
N THR A 392 11.00 5.88 7.25
CA THR A 392 10.75 6.87 6.20
C THR A 392 9.92 6.30 5.07
N THR A 393 9.24 7.19 4.35
CA THR A 393 8.77 6.90 3.00
C THR A 393 9.90 7.12 1.99
N THR A 394 9.81 6.48 0.83
CA THR A 394 10.81 6.60 -0.23
C THR A 394 10.47 7.62 -1.31
N HIS A 395 9.23 8.11 -1.37
CA HIS A 395 8.66 8.87 -2.50
C HIS A 395 8.50 10.39 -2.28
N LYS A 396 8.99 10.96 -1.18
CA LYS A 396 8.90 12.42 -0.90
C LYS A 396 10.19 13.13 -1.30
N SER A 397 10.84 13.83 -0.37
CA SER A 397 12.14 14.49 -0.63
C SER A 397 13.24 13.51 -1.09
N LEU A 398 13.12 12.22 -0.77
CA LEU A 398 14.05 11.17 -1.23
C LEU A 398 13.89 10.81 -2.72
N ARG A 399 12.78 11.19 -3.37
CA ARG A 399 12.54 11.10 -4.82
C ARG A 399 12.51 9.67 -5.38
N GLY A 400 12.10 8.68 -4.59
CA GLY A 400 12.01 7.28 -5.01
C GLY A 400 10.58 6.80 -5.29
N PRO A 401 10.38 5.47 -5.38
CA PRO A 401 9.06 4.88 -5.57
C PRO A 401 8.19 5.03 -4.33
N ARG A 402 6.89 4.88 -4.47
CA ARG A 402 5.98 4.84 -3.33
C ARG A 402 6.24 3.59 -2.50
N GLY A 403 6.59 3.79 -1.24
CA GLY A 403 6.93 2.72 -0.31
C GLY A 403 7.45 3.28 1.01
N GLY A 404 7.86 2.39 1.92
CA GLY A 404 8.49 2.74 3.19
C GLY A 404 9.70 1.85 3.49
N ILE A 405 10.53 2.29 4.42
CA ILE A 405 11.60 1.48 5.03
C ILE A 405 11.60 1.70 6.53
N THR A 406 12.07 0.70 7.26
CA THR A 406 12.27 0.75 8.71
C THR A 406 13.74 0.51 9.02
N MET A 407 14.31 1.34 9.85
CA MET A 407 15.68 1.27 10.35
C MET A 407 15.64 1.15 11.87
N CYS A 408 16.54 0.40 12.44
CA CYS A 408 16.63 0.27 13.89
C CYS A 408 18.05 -0.08 14.34
N ARG A 409 18.28 0.02 15.65
CA ARG A 409 19.48 -0.55 16.27
C ARG A 409 19.47 -2.06 16.15
N GLU A 410 20.64 -2.69 16.04
CA GLU A 410 20.80 -4.13 15.81
C GLU A 410 19.98 -5.01 16.77
N GLN A 411 19.88 -4.63 18.03
CA GLN A 411 19.12 -5.38 19.04
C GLN A 411 17.63 -5.56 18.71
N TYR A 412 17.04 -4.71 17.86
CA TYR A 412 15.63 -4.76 17.45
C TYR A 412 15.42 -5.37 16.07
N ALA A 413 16.50 -5.71 15.35
CA ALA A 413 16.44 -6.21 13.97
C ALA A 413 15.46 -7.38 13.82
N LYS A 414 15.59 -8.38 14.68
CA LYS A 414 14.75 -9.58 14.68
C LYS A 414 13.26 -9.28 14.91
N ALA A 415 12.97 -8.33 15.80
CA ALA A 415 11.60 -7.96 16.13
C ALA A 415 10.94 -7.20 14.97
N ILE A 416 11.68 -6.29 14.33
CA ILE A 416 11.21 -5.55 13.14
C ILE A 416 10.96 -6.51 11.97
N ASP A 417 11.90 -7.39 11.66
CA ASP A 417 11.74 -8.33 10.55
C ASP A 417 10.55 -9.28 10.78
N ALA A 418 10.43 -9.85 11.97
CA ALA A 418 9.29 -10.71 12.31
C ALA A 418 7.95 -9.95 12.27
N GLN A 419 7.96 -8.67 12.63
CA GLN A 419 6.74 -7.86 12.63
C GLN A 419 6.34 -7.42 11.21
N ILE A 420 7.30 -7.17 10.32
CA ILE A 420 7.00 -6.92 8.90
C ILE A 420 6.48 -8.22 8.28
N PHE A 421 7.25 -9.29 8.29
CA PHE A 421 6.85 -10.58 7.76
C PHE A 421 7.14 -11.70 8.78
N PRO A 422 6.14 -12.48 9.17
CA PRO A 422 4.76 -12.51 8.69
C PRO A 422 3.77 -11.62 9.48
N GLY A 423 4.25 -10.73 10.35
CA GLY A 423 3.41 -10.02 11.33
C GLY A 423 2.30 -9.17 10.74
N ILE A 424 2.61 -8.30 9.78
CA ILE A 424 1.66 -7.35 9.18
C ILE A 424 1.59 -7.41 7.66
N GLN A 425 2.53 -8.06 6.99
CA GLN A 425 2.60 -8.22 5.55
C GLN A 425 2.84 -9.67 5.16
N GLY A 426 2.43 -10.05 3.94
CA GLY A 426 2.80 -11.27 3.25
C GLY A 426 3.90 -10.99 2.22
N GLY A 427 3.64 -11.32 0.93
CA GLY A 427 4.60 -11.16 -0.16
C GLY A 427 5.10 -9.72 -0.34
N PRO A 428 6.41 -9.50 -0.34
CA PRO A 428 7.00 -8.20 -0.59
C PRO A 428 6.79 -7.79 -2.05
N LEU A 429 6.68 -6.48 -2.30
CA LEU A 429 6.56 -5.91 -3.64
C LEU A 429 7.96 -5.78 -4.26
N MET A 430 8.46 -6.85 -4.89
CA MET A 430 9.86 -6.91 -5.37
C MET A 430 10.18 -5.86 -6.44
N HIS A 431 9.23 -5.50 -7.30
CA HIS A 431 9.35 -4.41 -8.26
C HIS A 431 9.52 -3.04 -7.56
N VAL A 432 8.85 -2.81 -6.42
CA VAL A 432 9.05 -1.61 -5.61
C VAL A 432 10.38 -1.64 -4.86
N ILE A 433 10.81 -2.82 -4.37
CA ILE A 433 12.13 -2.96 -3.70
C ILE A 433 13.26 -2.70 -4.70
N ALA A 434 13.15 -3.19 -5.94
CA ALA A 434 14.09 -2.86 -7.00
C ALA A 434 14.16 -1.35 -7.26
N ALA A 435 13.01 -0.70 -7.35
CA ALA A 435 12.91 0.74 -7.51
C ALA A 435 13.50 1.51 -6.31
N LYS A 436 13.32 1.00 -5.07
CA LYS A 436 14.00 1.54 -3.88
C LYS A 436 15.53 1.41 -4.00
N ALA A 437 16.02 0.26 -4.46
CA ALA A 437 17.46 0.05 -4.65
C ALA A 437 18.06 1.05 -5.66
N VAL A 438 17.35 1.35 -6.76
CA VAL A 438 17.74 2.38 -7.73
C VAL A 438 17.74 3.76 -7.10
N CYS A 439 16.66 4.14 -6.42
CA CYS A 439 16.56 5.41 -5.72
C CYS A 439 17.71 5.64 -4.71
N PHE A 440 18.05 4.63 -3.91
CA PHE A 440 19.15 4.76 -2.94
C PHE A 440 20.51 4.89 -3.63
N LEU A 441 20.73 4.24 -4.78
CA LEU A 441 21.94 4.43 -5.57
C LEU A 441 22.03 5.86 -6.12
N GLU A 442 20.92 6.42 -6.60
CA GLU A 442 20.86 7.82 -7.04
C GLU A 442 21.13 8.78 -5.87
N ALA A 443 20.57 8.49 -4.69
CA ALA A 443 20.76 9.31 -3.50
C ALA A 443 22.19 9.26 -2.92
N LEU A 444 22.95 8.22 -3.21
CA LEU A 444 24.37 8.11 -2.87
C LEU A 444 25.28 8.92 -3.80
N GLN A 445 24.79 9.43 -4.94
CA GLN A 445 25.60 10.23 -5.85
C GLN A 445 25.81 11.66 -5.34
N PRO A 446 26.98 12.28 -5.62
CA PRO A 446 27.27 13.66 -5.17
C PRO A 446 26.21 14.68 -5.59
N GLY A 447 25.68 14.58 -6.81
CA GLY A 447 24.64 15.48 -7.33
C GLY A 447 23.33 15.47 -6.53
N PHE A 448 23.05 14.40 -5.79
CA PHE A 448 21.88 14.37 -4.92
C PHE A 448 22.00 15.34 -3.72
N ARG A 449 23.20 15.51 -3.21
CA ARG A 449 23.47 16.50 -2.15
C ARG A 449 23.24 17.93 -2.65
N ASP A 450 23.68 18.21 -3.87
CA ASP A 450 23.49 19.53 -4.47
C ASP A 450 22.02 19.80 -4.77
N TYR A 451 21.30 18.80 -5.25
CA TYR A 451 19.85 18.84 -5.39
C TYR A 451 19.15 19.17 -4.06
N GLN A 452 19.48 18.49 -2.97
CA GLN A 452 18.85 18.74 -1.65
C GLN A 452 19.20 20.12 -1.09
N ARG A 453 20.39 20.64 -1.35
CA ARG A 453 20.74 22.03 -1.02
C ARG A 453 19.85 23.01 -1.78
N GLN A 454 19.69 22.77 -3.10
CA GLN A 454 18.85 23.64 -3.92
C GLN A 454 17.39 23.59 -3.46
N VAL A 455 16.87 22.44 -3.03
CA VAL A 455 15.53 22.33 -2.44
C VAL A 455 15.35 23.29 -1.26
N VAL A 456 16.32 23.36 -0.36
CA VAL A 456 16.25 24.26 0.82
C VAL A 456 16.43 25.71 0.42
N ILE A 457 17.33 26.03 -0.51
CA ILE A 457 17.54 27.37 -1.04
C ILE A 457 16.26 27.89 -1.69
N ASN A 458 15.65 27.08 -2.54
CA ASN A 458 14.37 27.37 -3.20
C ASN A 458 13.24 27.61 -2.18
N ALA A 459 13.16 26.79 -1.14
CA ALA A 459 12.16 26.97 -0.09
C ALA A 459 12.32 28.33 0.63
N ARG A 460 13.55 28.75 0.90
CA ARG A 460 13.84 30.04 1.51
C ARG A 460 13.51 31.21 0.58
N ALA A 461 13.82 31.11 -0.71
CA ALA A 461 13.51 32.12 -1.71
C ALA A 461 11.98 32.30 -1.85
N LEU A 462 11.26 31.20 -2.00
CA LEU A 462 9.78 31.20 -2.03
C LEU A 462 9.17 31.81 -0.77
N ALA A 463 9.69 31.43 0.41
CA ALA A 463 9.26 31.96 1.70
C ALA A 463 9.48 33.48 1.81
N ALA A 464 10.65 33.97 1.40
CA ALA A 464 10.98 35.39 1.44
C ALA A 464 10.06 36.22 0.55
N GLN A 465 9.78 35.76 -0.67
CA GLN A 465 8.89 36.48 -1.60
C GLN A 465 7.44 36.47 -1.12
N LEU A 466 6.96 35.36 -0.52
CA LEU A 466 5.63 35.34 0.11
C LEU A 466 5.52 36.32 1.28
N VAL A 467 6.56 36.43 2.10
CA VAL A 467 6.62 37.44 3.20
C VAL A 467 6.63 38.85 2.62
N HIS A 468 7.36 39.09 1.51
CA HIS A 468 7.34 40.37 0.79
C HIS A 468 5.92 40.74 0.34
N HIS A 469 5.12 39.80 -0.10
CA HIS A 469 3.69 39.97 -0.42
C HIS A 469 2.79 40.07 0.83
N GLY A 470 3.35 40.10 2.03
CA GLY A 470 2.61 40.27 3.28
C GLY A 470 1.88 38.98 3.76
N TYR A 471 2.32 37.80 3.33
CA TYR A 471 1.85 36.54 3.92
C TYR A 471 2.58 36.26 5.22
N ARG A 472 1.84 35.75 6.21
CA ARG A 472 2.40 35.22 7.45
C ARG A 472 2.84 33.77 7.25
N LEU A 473 4.07 33.45 7.61
CA LEU A 473 4.55 32.07 7.65
C LEU A 473 4.58 31.57 9.10
N VAL A 474 4.09 30.36 9.31
CA VAL A 474 4.18 29.67 10.61
C VAL A 474 5.65 29.56 11.01
N SER A 475 5.96 29.82 12.26
CA SER A 475 7.31 29.92 12.86
C SER A 475 8.25 30.93 12.17
N GLY A 476 7.70 31.85 11.38
CA GLY A 476 8.47 32.96 10.76
C GLY A 476 9.33 32.54 9.56
N GLY A 477 9.13 31.35 8.96
CA GLY A 477 9.86 30.91 7.77
C GLY A 477 10.16 29.40 7.73
N THR A 478 11.25 29.01 7.03
CA THR A 478 11.63 27.60 6.88
C THR A 478 13.13 27.37 6.94
N ASP A 479 13.51 26.22 7.51
CA ASP A 479 14.88 25.68 7.51
C ASP A 479 15.02 24.44 6.61
N ASN A 480 13.90 23.93 6.06
CA ASN A 480 13.87 22.70 5.28
C ASN A 480 13.17 22.91 3.91
N HIS A 481 12.49 21.92 3.38
CA HIS A 481 11.88 21.89 2.05
C HIS A 481 10.43 22.39 2.00
N LEU A 482 9.82 22.70 3.14
CA LEU A 482 8.40 23.07 3.23
C LEU A 482 8.18 24.31 4.09
N MET A 483 7.05 24.96 3.91
CA MET A 483 6.53 26.01 4.76
C MET A 483 5.02 25.91 4.90
N LEU A 484 4.50 26.51 5.98
CA LEU A 484 3.07 26.70 6.21
C LEU A 484 2.74 28.19 6.07
N VAL A 485 1.81 28.50 5.18
CA VAL A 485 1.31 29.86 4.94
C VAL A 485 0.01 30.02 5.72
N ASP A 486 0.00 30.93 6.71
CA ASP A 486 -1.21 31.30 7.45
C ASP A 486 -2.07 32.27 6.62
N LEU A 487 -3.27 31.84 6.26
CA LEU A 487 -4.19 32.61 5.42
C LEU A 487 -5.30 33.29 6.24
N ARG A 488 -5.39 33.06 7.54
CA ARG A 488 -6.39 33.69 8.42
C ARG A 488 -6.34 35.22 8.39
N PRO A 489 -5.15 35.88 8.37
CA PRO A 489 -5.10 37.35 8.25
C PRO A 489 -5.69 37.91 6.95
N ARG A 490 -5.84 37.05 5.93
CA ARG A 490 -6.45 37.42 4.64
C ARG A 490 -7.91 36.98 4.52
N ASN A 491 -8.49 36.40 5.58
CA ASN A 491 -9.86 35.86 5.61
C ASN A 491 -10.14 34.81 4.50
N ILE A 492 -9.12 34.01 4.15
CA ILE A 492 -9.22 32.92 3.19
C ILE A 492 -8.89 31.62 3.93
N THR A 493 -9.69 30.57 3.76
CA THR A 493 -9.39 29.25 4.31
C THR A 493 -8.39 28.51 3.41
N GLY A 494 -7.69 27.53 3.98
CA GLY A 494 -6.79 26.66 3.21
C GLY A 494 -7.51 25.93 2.06
N LYS A 495 -8.77 25.52 2.29
CA LYS A 495 -9.60 24.89 1.25
C LYS A 495 -9.88 25.85 0.07
N GLU A 496 -10.32 27.06 0.35
CA GLU A 496 -10.58 28.06 -0.68
C GLU A 496 -9.30 28.40 -1.47
N ALA A 497 -8.19 28.61 -0.77
CA ALA A 497 -6.91 28.87 -1.41
C ALA A 497 -6.44 27.70 -2.29
N SER A 498 -6.58 26.48 -1.81
CA SER A 498 -6.23 25.28 -2.58
C SER A 498 -7.06 25.17 -3.86
N ASP A 499 -8.36 25.42 -3.78
CA ASP A 499 -9.27 25.38 -4.95
C ASP A 499 -8.92 26.48 -5.98
N ILE A 500 -8.66 27.71 -5.52
CA ILE A 500 -8.30 28.84 -6.39
C ILE A 500 -6.97 28.55 -7.12
N LEU A 501 -5.97 28.07 -6.37
CA LEU A 501 -4.65 27.78 -6.92
C LEU A 501 -4.68 26.59 -7.89
N ASP A 502 -5.51 25.57 -7.62
CA ASP A 502 -5.70 24.44 -8.53
C ASP A 502 -6.29 24.90 -9.88
N HIS A 503 -7.29 25.79 -9.87
CA HIS A 503 -7.82 26.40 -11.09
C HIS A 503 -6.75 27.20 -11.84
N ALA A 504 -5.83 27.84 -11.14
CA ALA A 504 -4.69 28.55 -11.72
C ALA A 504 -3.55 27.63 -12.18
N GLY A 505 -3.62 26.32 -11.89
CA GLY A 505 -2.59 25.35 -12.24
C GLY A 505 -1.44 25.26 -11.25
N ILE A 506 -1.65 25.69 -10.02
CA ILE A 506 -0.69 25.62 -8.93
C ILE A 506 -1.24 24.64 -7.89
N THR A 507 -0.61 23.47 -7.77
CA THR A 507 -1.07 22.39 -6.92
C THR A 507 -0.49 22.51 -5.52
N VAL A 508 -1.34 22.67 -4.50
CA VAL A 508 -0.99 22.78 -3.08
C VAL A 508 -1.95 21.95 -2.23
N ASN A 509 -1.65 21.76 -0.95
CA ASN A 509 -2.65 21.18 -0.06
C ASN A 509 -3.06 22.13 1.06
N LYS A 510 -4.38 22.16 1.36
CA LYS A 510 -4.88 22.79 2.60
C LYS A 510 -4.23 22.14 3.82
N ASN A 511 -3.97 22.92 4.85
CA ASN A 511 -3.37 22.43 6.09
C ASN A 511 -3.93 23.19 7.30
N SER A 512 -4.18 22.48 8.39
CA SER A 512 -4.33 23.15 9.68
C SER A 512 -2.97 23.70 10.09
N ILE A 513 -3.00 24.82 10.77
CA ILE A 513 -1.80 25.47 11.32
C ILE A 513 -1.84 25.41 12.85
N PRO A 514 -0.71 25.54 13.55
CA PRO A 514 -0.73 25.58 15.01
C PRO A 514 -1.72 26.61 15.54
N PHE A 515 -2.48 26.22 16.58
CA PHE A 515 -3.52 27.06 17.21
C PHE A 515 -4.59 27.55 16.22
N ASP A 516 -4.95 26.66 15.29
CA ASP A 516 -5.93 26.97 14.26
C ASP A 516 -7.33 27.17 14.87
N THR A 517 -7.99 28.24 14.45
CA THR A 517 -9.38 28.54 14.83
C THR A 517 -10.38 28.09 13.75
N VAL A 518 -9.86 27.64 12.61
CA VAL A 518 -10.65 27.13 11.48
C VAL A 518 -10.79 25.61 11.60
N SER A 519 -11.94 25.08 11.19
CA SER A 519 -12.17 23.63 11.22
C SER A 519 -11.12 22.87 10.41
N VAL A 520 -10.69 21.71 10.90
CA VAL A 520 -9.69 20.83 10.24
C VAL A 520 -10.05 20.46 8.80
N PHE A 521 -11.35 20.46 8.46
CA PHE A 521 -11.81 20.19 7.09
C PHE A 521 -11.56 21.35 6.12
N LYS A 522 -11.41 22.57 6.62
CA LYS A 522 -11.09 23.77 5.82
C LYS A 522 -9.61 24.15 5.93
N GLY A 523 -9.03 24.05 7.13
CA GLY A 523 -7.67 24.50 7.45
C GLY A 523 -7.50 26.02 7.39
N GLY A 524 -6.72 26.59 8.31
CA GLY A 524 -6.42 28.03 8.34
C GLY A 524 -5.27 28.42 7.39
N GLY A 525 -4.66 27.47 6.70
CA GLY A 525 -3.55 27.74 5.80
C GLY A 525 -3.34 26.68 4.72
N ILE A 526 -2.26 26.84 3.98
CA ILE A 526 -1.76 25.88 3.00
C ILE A 526 -0.34 25.46 3.36
N ARG A 527 0.01 24.20 3.04
CA ARG A 527 1.38 23.70 3.07
C ARG A 527 1.92 23.68 1.65
N ILE A 528 3.10 24.23 1.46
CA ILE A 528 3.82 24.23 0.18
C ILE A 528 5.25 23.80 0.38
N GLY A 529 5.86 23.20 -0.65
CA GLY A 529 7.24 22.73 -0.64
C GLY A 529 7.87 22.73 -2.02
N THR A 530 9.16 22.57 -2.08
CA THR A 530 9.97 22.80 -3.28
C THR A 530 10.64 21.57 -3.90
N PRO A 531 10.49 20.31 -3.39
CA PRO A 531 11.18 19.15 -4.00
C PRO A 531 10.83 18.95 -5.47
N ALA A 532 9.54 18.99 -5.84
CA ALA A 532 9.08 18.72 -7.19
C ALA A 532 9.55 19.77 -8.21
N VAL A 533 9.43 21.06 -7.88
CA VAL A 533 9.88 22.15 -8.75
C VAL A 533 11.40 22.17 -8.89
N THR A 534 12.14 21.85 -7.82
CA THR A 534 13.62 21.72 -7.87
C THR A 534 14.03 20.54 -8.74
N THR A 535 13.30 19.43 -8.72
CA THR A 535 13.54 18.26 -9.61
C THR A 535 13.38 18.65 -11.09
N ARG A 536 12.51 19.61 -11.40
CA ARG A 536 12.34 20.16 -12.75
C ARG A 536 13.42 21.17 -13.14
N GLY A 537 14.39 21.47 -12.26
CA GLY A 537 15.50 22.40 -12.52
C GLY A 537 15.17 23.88 -12.26
N MET A 538 14.08 24.18 -11.55
CA MET A 538 13.76 25.55 -11.14
C MET A 538 14.67 25.99 -10.00
N LEU A 539 15.09 27.25 -10.04
CA LEU A 539 16.00 27.90 -9.10
C LEU A 539 15.30 29.05 -8.37
N GLU A 540 16.07 29.91 -7.67
CA GLU A 540 15.54 30.99 -6.81
C GLU A 540 14.70 32.02 -7.58
N GLU A 541 15.08 32.35 -8.81
CA GLU A 541 14.32 33.29 -9.64
C GLU A 541 12.91 32.76 -9.95
N GLU A 542 12.83 31.47 -10.29
CA GLU A 542 11.54 30.82 -10.52
C GLU A 542 10.69 30.74 -9.25
N MET A 543 11.32 30.68 -8.07
CA MET A 543 10.58 30.71 -6.79
C MET A 543 9.93 32.07 -6.55
N MET A 544 10.55 33.17 -6.97
CA MET A 544 9.96 34.49 -6.91
C MET A 544 8.75 34.58 -7.88
N ASP A 545 8.92 34.13 -9.12
CA ASP A 545 7.83 34.08 -10.10
C ASP A 545 6.64 33.25 -9.58
N ILE A 546 6.91 32.10 -8.96
CA ILE A 546 5.86 31.24 -8.37
C ILE A 546 5.13 31.95 -7.23
N ALA A 547 5.84 32.64 -6.35
CA ALA A 547 5.21 33.41 -5.28
C ALA A 547 4.33 34.54 -5.81
N ASP A 548 4.76 35.21 -6.87
CA ASP A 548 3.99 36.25 -7.55
C ASP A 548 2.70 35.68 -8.18
N LEU A 549 2.79 34.52 -8.85
CA LEU A 549 1.63 33.83 -9.40
C LEU A 549 0.64 33.37 -8.31
N ILE A 550 1.14 32.87 -7.15
CA ILE A 550 0.31 32.54 -5.99
C ILE A 550 -0.40 33.80 -5.46
N HIS A 551 0.34 34.91 -5.31
CA HIS A 551 -0.21 36.17 -4.85
C HIS A 551 -1.29 36.70 -5.77
N ASP A 552 -1.02 36.73 -7.07
CA ASP A 552 -1.96 37.17 -8.09
C ASP A 552 -3.24 36.33 -8.09
N ALA A 553 -3.13 34.99 -8.03
CA ALA A 553 -4.27 34.11 -8.01
C ALA A 553 -5.16 34.33 -6.77
N LEU A 554 -4.56 34.40 -5.58
CA LEU A 554 -5.30 34.61 -4.33
C LEU A 554 -5.90 36.01 -4.22
N THR A 555 -5.24 37.03 -4.80
CA THR A 555 -5.75 38.42 -4.81
C THR A 555 -6.93 38.58 -5.76
N HIS A 556 -6.94 37.85 -6.87
CA HIS A 556 -7.97 37.93 -7.90
C HIS A 556 -8.95 36.74 -7.88
N ALA A 557 -9.13 36.11 -6.74
CA ALA A 557 -9.92 34.87 -6.55
C ALA A 557 -11.34 34.94 -7.15
N ALA A 558 -11.99 36.10 -7.07
CA ALA A 558 -13.36 36.30 -7.63
C ALA A 558 -13.39 36.56 -9.14
N ASN A 559 -12.24 36.71 -9.81
CA ASN A 559 -12.15 37.04 -11.22
C ASN A 559 -11.71 35.82 -12.05
N SER A 560 -12.71 35.09 -12.57
CA SER A 560 -12.46 33.84 -13.34
C SER A 560 -11.60 34.08 -14.61
N SER A 561 -11.77 35.24 -15.30
CA SER A 561 -10.95 35.58 -16.48
C SER A 561 -9.48 35.79 -16.10
N LYS A 562 -9.21 36.42 -14.96
CA LYS A 562 -7.84 36.61 -14.45
C LYS A 562 -7.22 35.26 -14.03
N ILE A 563 -7.98 34.40 -13.35
CA ILE A 563 -7.52 33.04 -13.01
C ILE A 563 -7.18 32.24 -14.27
N ALA A 564 -8.03 32.31 -15.32
CA ALA A 564 -7.74 31.66 -16.60
C ALA A 564 -6.46 32.21 -17.26
N ALA A 565 -6.22 33.52 -17.18
CA ALA A 565 -5.00 34.12 -17.69
C ALA A 565 -3.74 33.67 -16.90
N ILE A 566 -3.85 33.55 -15.58
CA ILE A 566 -2.78 33.02 -14.75
C ILE A 566 -2.53 31.53 -15.10
N ARG A 567 -3.56 30.74 -15.36
CA ARG A 567 -3.44 29.36 -15.82
C ARG A 567 -2.59 29.25 -17.10
N GLU A 568 -2.81 30.13 -18.07
CA GLU A 568 -2.00 30.15 -19.29
C GLU A 568 -0.54 30.60 -19.03
N GLN A 569 -0.32 31.54 -18.10
CA GLN A 569 1.02 31.90 -17.67
C GLN A 569 1.74 30.72 -17.02
N VAL A 570 1.07 29.95 -16.14
CA VAL A 570 1.59 28.74 -15.52
C VAL A 570 1.96 27.71 -16.58
N ARG A 571 1.11 27.47 -17.58
CA ARG A 571 1.40 26.56 -18.70
C ARG A 571 2.61 26.99 -19.52
N ALA A 572 2.74 28.27 -19.79
CA ALA A 572 3.90 28.82 -20.50
C ALA A 572 5.19 28.70 -19.66
N PHE A 573 5.08 28.96 -18.36
CA PHE A 573 6.16 28.84 -17.40
C PHE A 573 6.67 27.40 -17.29
N THR A 574 5.79 26.43 -17.07
CA THR A 574 6.15 25.01 -16.87
C THR A 574 6.77 24.34 -18.09
N LYS A 575 6.45 24.82 -19.33
CA LYS A 575 7.07 24.32 -20.57
C LYS A 575 8.60 24.53 -20.62
N ARG A 576 9.12 25.50 -19.90
CA ARG A 576 10.57 25.78 -19.80
C ARG A 576 11.30 24.71 -18.98
N PHE A 577 10.59 23.95 -18.15
CA PHE A 577 11.11 23.04 -17.14
C PHE A 577 10.47 21.64 -17.33
N PRO A 578 11.00 20.81 -18.22
CA PRO A 578 10.43 19.49 -18.50
C PRO A 578 10.49 18.56 -17.26
N LEU A 579 9.61 17.58 -17.23
CA LEU A 579 9.69 16.50 -16.24
C LEU A 579 10.94 15.66 -16.51
N PRO A 580 11.56 15.03 -15.47
CA PRO A 580 12.62 14.04 -15.68
C PRO A 580 12.03 12.89 -16.52
N GLY A 581 12.54 12.69 -17.71
CA GLY A 581 12.01 11.77 -18.74
C GLY A 581 12.13 10.30 -18.40
#